data_61931e2f7143be8b4b8f4eb9a66625fb
#
_entry.id   61931e2f7143be8b4b8f4eb9a66625fb
#
_cell.length_a   1.000
_cell.length_b   1.000
_cell.length_c   1.000
_cell.angle_alpha   90.00
_cell.angle_beta   90.00
_cell.angle_gamma   90.00
#
_symmetry.space_group_name_H-M   'P 1'
#
loop_
_entity.id
_entity.type
_entity.pdbx_description
1 polymer ?
#
loop_
_entity_poly.entity_id
_entity_poly.type
_entity_poly.pdbx_seq_one_letter_code
_entity_poly.pdbx_strand_id
1 'polypeptide(L)'
;DKRTMAPSSLLFYLGVNKRVGGLLHHNLFFDESFDQHAIDIYEQPRWPEKPLFYVCCPSKTDPSVAPEGSENIFILIPLAPDLQGDDEPTREKYYQMVMERLEAFTGTSVRDAVVYKRSYAHREFQQDYHAYKGNAYGLANTLLQTAFLKPKMKNRKVKGLYFSGQLTTPGPGVPPSLISGEVVAGEVSKMLGLPKN
;
A
#
# COMPACT_ATOMS: atom_id res chain seq x y z
N ASP A 1 -2.91 5.36 22.75
CA ASP A 1 -3.08 4.46 21.64
C ASP A 1 -4.54 4.07 21.44
N LYS A 2 -5.36 5.05 21.01
CA LYS A 2 -6.81 4.87 20.83
C LYS A 2 -7.23 5.06 19.36
N ARG A 3 -6.28 5.24 18.45
CA ARG A 3 -6.60 5.53 17.05
C ARG A 3 -6.59 4.27 16.21
N THR A 4 -7.59 4.14 15.36
CA THR A 4 -7.69 3.05 14.38
C THR A 4 -6.77 3.35 13.21
N MET A 5 -5.91 2.39 12.88
CA MET A 5 -5.02 2.49 11.73
C MET A 5 -5.73 1.99 10.47
N ALA A 6 -5.35 2.55 9.34
CA ALA A 6 -5.75 2.05 8.02
C ALA A 6 -5.07 0.69 7.74
N PRO A 7 -5.50 -0.05 6.72
CA PRO A 7 -4.91 -1.32 6.36
C PRO A 7 -3.40 -1.24 6.10
N SER A 8 -2.75 -2.37 6.27
CA SER A 8 -1.46 -2.70 5.70
C SER A 8 -1.62 -3.41 4.36
N SER A 9 -0.55 -3.94 3.83
CA SER A 9 -0.57 -4.75 2.62
C SER A 9 0.61 -5.72 2.57
N LEU A 10 0.42 -6.84 1.88
CA LEU A 10 1.51 -7.66 1.36
C LEU A 10 1.65 -7.38 -0.12
N LEU A 11 2.84 -6.95 -0.50
CA LEU A 11 3.19 -6.56 -1.86
C LEU A 11 4.16 -7.56 -2.46
N PHE A 12 4.01 -7.84 -3.76
CA PHE A 12 5.02 -8.54 -4.55
C PHE A 12 5.38 -7.70 -5.77
N TYR A 13 6.67 -7.55 -5.98
CA TYR A 13 7.26 -6.94 -7.18
C TYR A 13 7.91 -8.05 -7.98
N LEU A 14 7.42 -8.26 -9.20
CA LEU A 14 7.83 -9.35 -10.08
C LEU A 14 8.36 -8.83 -11.40
N GLY A 15 9.56 -9.27 -11.79
CA GLY A 15 10.02 -9.20 -13.16
C GLY A 15 9.76 -10.54 -13.84
N VAL A 16 9.05 -10.53 -14.96
CA VAL A 16 8.65 -11.74 -15.70
C VAL A 16 9.24 -11.68 -17.11
N ASN A 17 10.05 -12.66 -17.49
CA ASN A 17 10.76 -12.67 -18.78
C ASN A 17 9.91 -13.18 -19.95
N LYS A 18 8.62 -12.91 -19.92
CA LYS A 18 7.68 -13.17 -21.01
C LYS A 18 6.49 -12.24 -20.97
N ARG A 19 5.76 -12.12 -22.08
CA ARG A 19 4.46 -11.43 -22.12
C ARG A 19 3.38 -12.31 -21.53
N VAL A 20 2.56 -11.75 -20.63
CA VAL A 20 1.44 -12.43 -19.99
C VAL A 20 0.15 -11.95 -20.65
N GLY A 21 -0.51 -12.82 -21.41
CA GLY A 21 -1.80 -12.53 -22.05
C GLY A 21 -2.91 -12.34 -21.00
N GLY A 22 -4.02 -11.70 -21.41
CA GLY A 22 -5.20 -11.55 -20.55
C GLY A 22 -5.12 -10.48 -19.45
N LEU A 23 -3.92 -9.97 -19.11
CA LEU A 23 -3.77 -8.87 -18.18
C LEU A 23 -3.93 -7.51 -18.86
N LEU A 24 -4.61 -6.60 -18.15
CA LEU A 24 -4.60 -5.17 -18.40
C LEU A 24 -3.56 -4.48 -17.50
N HIS A 25 -3.41 -3.16 -17.63
CA HIS A 25 -2.57 -2.38 -16.71
C HIS A 25 -3.05 -2.55 -15.26
N HIS A 26 -4.35 -2.47 -15.04
CA HIS A 26 -4.98 -2.65 -13.73
C HIS A 26 -5.96 -3.82 -13.75
N ASN A 27 -5.83 -4.75 -12.82
CA ASN A 27 -6.68 -5.93 -12.68
C ASN A 27 -7.07 -6.11 -11.22
N LEU A 28 -8.34 -6.37 -10.97
CA LEU A 28 -8.87 -6.65 -9.63
C LEU A 28 -9.39 -8.09 -9.59
N PHE A 29 -8.90 -8.85 -8.64
CA PHE A 29 -9.33 -10.23 -8.40
C PHE A 29 -10.31 -10.24 -7.22
N PHE A 30 -11.61 -10.19 -7.55
CA PHE A 30 -12.75 -10.26 -6.63
C PHE A 30 -13.52 -11.58 -6.83
N ASP A 31 -12.80 -12.67 -7.00
CA ASP A 31 -13.29 -14.02 -7.23
C ASP A 31 -13.57 -14.78 -5.93
N GLU A 32 -13.36 -14.13 -4.77
CA GLU A 32 -13.66 -14.65 -3.43
C GLU A 32 -14.54 -13.64 -2.65
N SER A 33 -14.94 -14.00 -1.43
CA SER A 33 -15.84 -13.16 -0.63
C SER A 33 -15.19 -11.85 -0.19
N PHE A 34 -15.75 -10.73 -0.65
CA PHE A 34 -15.36 -9.39 -0.21
C PHE A 34 -15.66 -9.16 1.27
N ASP A 35 -16.84 -9.57 1.73
CA ASP A 35 -17.26 -9.38 3.12
C ASP A 35 -16.34 -10.11 4.09
N GLN A 36 -15.95 -11.36 3.75
CA GLN A 36 -15.03 -12.11 4.60
C GLN A 36 -13.65 -11.44 4.68
N HIS A 37 -13.13 -10.97 3.55
CA HIS A 37 -11.84 -10.25 3.55
C HIS A 37 -11.91 -8.92 4.31
N ALA A 38 -13.04 -8.21 4.23
CA ALA A 38 -13.25 -7.00 5.02
C ALA A 38 -13.30 -7.29 6.53
N ILE A 39 -13.96 -8.37 6.94
CA ILE A 39 -13.97 -8.86 8.34
C ILE A 39 -12.54 -9.16 8.81
N ASP A 40 -11.75 -9.86 7.99
CA ASP A 40 -10.35 -10.22 8.30
C ASP A 40 -9.43 -9.00 8.46
N ILE A 41 -9.78 -7.86 7.85
CA ILE A 41 -9.02 -6.61 7.96
C ILE A 41 -9.50 -5.74 9.13
N TYR A 42 -10.82 -5.55 9.28
CA TYR A 42 -11.37 -4.48 10.11
C TYR A 42 -12.00 -4.95 11.41
N GLU A 43 -12.55 -6.16 11.46
CA GLU A 43 -13.32 -6.65 12.61
C GLU A 43 -12.56 -7.74 13.40
N GLN A 44 -11.98 -8.69 12.69
CA GLN A 44 -11.23 -9.81 13.25
C GLN A 44 -9.84 -9.90 12.58
N PRO A 45 -8.90 -9.01 12.91
CA PRO A 45 -7.61 -8.92 12.26
C PRO A 45 -6.87 -10.26 12.19
N ARG A 46 -6.72 -10.79 10.98
CA ARG A 46 -5.98 -12.03 10.70
C ARG A 46 -5.47 -12.06 9.26
N TRP A 47 -4.59 -12.98 8.98
CA TRP A 47 -4.18 -13.30 7.63
C TRP A 47 -5.36 -13.94 6.89
N PRO A 48 -5.85 -13.36 5.76
CA PRO A 48 -7.03 -13.87 5.05
C PRO A 48 -6.77 -15.24 4.44
N GLU A 49 -7.70 -16.17 4.60
CA GLU A 49 -7.58 -17.51 4.00
C GLU A 49 -7.66 -17.47 2.47
N LYS A 50 -8.52 -16.58 1.96
CA LYS A 50 -8.77 -16.39 0.53
C LYS A 50 -8.73 -14.90 0.19
N PRO A 51 -7.53 -14.33 0.04
CA PRO A 51 -7.39 -12.89 -0.15
C PRO A 51 -7.95 -12.43 -1.49
N LEU A 52 -8.61 -11.27 -1.49
CA LEU A 52 -8.76 -10.47 -2.69
C LEU A 52 -7.44 -9.76 -2.97
N PHE A 53 -7.12 -9.52 -4.23
CA PHE A 53 -5.87 -8.86 -4.58
C PHE A 53 -5.98 -8.02 -5.85
N TYR A 54 -5.06 -7.08 -5.96
CA TYR A 54 -4.90 -6.23 -7.12
C TYR A 54 -3.60 -6.58 -7.83
N VAL A 55 -3.65 -6.58 -9.17
CA VAL A 55 -2.47 -6.76 -10.03
C VAL A 55 -2.31 -5.55 -10.93
N CYS A 56 -1.16 -4.91 -10.86
CA CYS A 56 -0.74 -3.85 -11.78
C CYS A 56 0.34 -4.39 -12.72
N CYS A 57 0.11 -4.23 -14.03
CA CYS A 57 1.09 -4.58 -15.06
C CYS A 57 1.36 -3.35 -15.93
N PRO A 58 2.19 -2.40 -15.46
CA PRO A 58 2.41 -1.12 -16.13
C PRO A 58 3.05 -1.29 -17.52
N SER A 59 3.80 -2.36 -17.76
CA SER A 59 4.38 -2.70 -19.05
C SER A 59 3.34 -2.96 -20.16
N LYS A 60 2.05 -3.06 -19.83
CA LYS A 60 0.96 -3.11 -20.82
C LYS A 60 0.73 -1.79 -21.53
N THR A 61 1.06 -0.68 -20.89
CA THR A 61 0.82 0.69 -21.41
C THR A 61 2.10 1.50 -21.59
N ASP A 62 3.17 1.12 -20.88
CA ASP A 62 4.47 1.77 -20.96
C ASP A 62 5.58 0.74 -21.22
N PRO A 63 6.11 0.67 -22.46
CA PRO A 63 7.16 -0.29 -22.78
C PRO A 63 8.51 0.02 -22.11
N SER A 64 8.69 1.21 -21.54
CA SER A 64 9.96 1.62 -20.93
C SER A 64 10.21 1.01 -19.54
N VAL A 65 9.17 0.44 -18.89
CA VAL A 65 9.25 -0.08 -17.51
C VAL A 65 9.59 -1.56 -17.41
N ALA A 66 9.83 -2.23 -18.52
CA ALA A 66 10.31 -3.62 -18.59
C ALA A 66 11.19 -3.83 -19.83
N PRO A 67 12.13 -4.79 -19.80
CA PRO A 67 12.85 -5.18 -21.02
C PRO A 67 11.88 -5.68 -22.12
N GLU A 68 12.32 -5.59 -23.37
CA GLU A 68 11.54 -6.09 -24.48
C GLU A 68 11.15 -7.56 -24.29
N GLY A 69 9.88 -7.90 -24.57
CA GLY A 69 9.34 -9.24 -24.39
C GLY A 69 9.03 -9.61 -22.93
N SER A 70 9.32 -8.74 -21.96
CA SER A 70 9.11 -8.97 -20.54
C SER A 70 7.94 -8.16 -19.96
N GLU A 71 7.52 -8.48 -18.73
CA GLU A 71 6.51 -7.76 -17.97
C GLU A 71 7.04 -7.36 -16.59
N ASN A 72 6.57 -6.20 -16.14
CA ASN A 72 6.70 -5.75 -14.77
C ASN A 72 5.34 -5.93 -14.08
N ILE A 73 5.27 -6.78 -13.08
CA ILE A 73 4.02 -7.10 -12.37
C ILE A 73 4.15 -6.73 -10.89
N PHE A 74 3.20 -5.95 -10.43
CA PHE A 74 3.03 -5.61 -9.02
C PHE A 74 1.73 -6.23 -8.50
N ILE A 75 1.80 -6.93 -7.38
CA ILE A 75 0.65 -7.54 -6.71
C ILE A 75 0.47 -6.93 -5.34
N LEU A 76 -0.76 -6.59 -4.98
CA LEU A 76 -1.12 -6.05 -3.67
C LEU A 76 -2.27 -6.85 -3.06
N ILE A 77 -2.03 -7.38 -1.86
CA ILE A 77 -3.02 -8.02 -1.00
C ILE A 77 -3.27 -7.09 0.19
N PRO A 78 -4.47 -6.54 0.38
CA PRO A 78 -4.81 -5.76 1.57
C PRO A 78 -4.76 -6.64 2.82
N LEU A 79 -4.17 -6.14 3.90
CA LEU A 79 -4.04 -6.84 5.18
C LEU A 79 -4.44 -5.93 6.35
N ALA A 80 -4.86 -6.52 7.47
CA ALA A 80 -4.95 -5.78 8.71
C ALA A 80 -3.57 -5.26 9.15
N PRO A 81 -3.47 -4.10 9.82
CA PRO A 81 -2.23 -3.70 10.47
C PRO A 81 -1.94 -4.62 11.69
N ASP A 82 -0.68 -4.63 12.14
CA ASP A 82 -0.24 -5.32 13.37
C ASP A 82 -0.34 -6.85 13.35
N LEU A 83 -0.47 -7.47 12.18
CA LEU A 83 -0.48 -8.92 12.10
C LEU A 83 0.88 -9.52 12.47
N GLN A 84 0.83 -10.58 13.29
CA GLN A 84 2.01 -11.40 13.58
C GLN A 84 2.22 -12.45 12.49
N GLY A 85 3.41 -13.04 12.44
CA GLY A 85 3.72 -14.09 11.47
C GLY A 85 4.04 -13.55 10.06
N ASP A 86 4.51 -12.31 9.96
CA ASP A 86 5.07 -11.76 8.73
C ASP A 86 6.49 -12.30 8.50
N ASP A 87 6.56 -13.56 8.09
CA ASP A 87 7.79 -14.30 7.81
C ASP A 87 7.82 -14.82 6.36
N GLU A 88 8.97 -15.30 5.93
CA GLU A 88 9.16 -15.79 4.57
C GLU A 88 8.24 -16.96 4.19
N PRO A 89 8.01 -17.99 5.05
CA PRO A 89 7.05 -19.05 4.76
C PRO A 89 5.62 -18.54 4.54
N THR A 90 5.16 -17.60 5.36
CA THR A 90 3.84 -16.97 5.20
C THR A 90 3.76 -16.21 3.88
N ARG A 91 4.76 -15.38 3.55
CA ARG A 91 4.81 -14.63 2.30
C ARG A 91 4.83 -15.56 1.08
N GLU A 92 5.62 -16.65 1.15
CA GLU A 92 5.67 -17.64 0.06
C GLU A 92 4.32 -18.33 -0.13
N LYS A 93 3.63 -18.72 0.95
CA LYS A 93 2.28 -19.27 0.88
C LYS A 93 1.33 -18.33 0.11
N TYR A 94 1.34 -17.02 0.44
CA TYR A 94 0.49 -16.04 -0.26
C TYR A 94 0.91 -15.81 -1.70
N TYR A 95 2.22 -15.82 -1.97
CA TYR A 95 2.73 -15.76 -3.33
C TYR A 95 2.20 -16.91 -4.18
N GLN A 96 2.31 -18.14 -3.70
CA GLN A 96 1.82 -19.31 -4.43
C GLN A 96 0.30 -19.24 -4.66
N MET A 97 -0.46 -18.85 -3.65
CA MET A 97 -1.92 -18.72 -3.72
C MET A 97 -2.38 -17.69 -4.79
N VAL A 98 -1.78 -16.50 -4.82
CA VAL A 98 -2.16 -15.48 -5.79
C VAL A 98 -1.66 -15.80 -7.20
N MET A 99 -0.49 -16.42 -7.32
CA MET A 99 0.05 -16.83 -8.61
C MET A 99 -0.75 -17.97 -9.23
N GLU A 100 -1.23 -18.93 -8.45
CA GLU A 100 -2.13 -19.99 -8.93
C GLU A 100 -3.40 -19.38 -9.55
N ARG A 101 -4.02 -18.44 -8.87
CA ARG A 101 -5.23 -17.74 -9.37
C ARG A 101 -4.94 -16.88 -10.59
N LEU A 102 -3.80 -16.19 -10.60
CA LEU A 102 -3.34 -15.41 -11.75
C LEU A 102 -3.13 -16.29 -12.98
N GLU A 103 -2.47 -17.43 -12.82
CA GLU A 103 -2.22 -18.40 -13.89
C GLU A 103 -3.51 -19.06 -14.40
N ALA A 104 -4.44 -19.39 -13.49
CA ALA A 104 -5.76 -19.88 -13.86
C ALA A 104 -6.55 -18.85 -14.71
N PHE A 105 -6.50 -17.58 -14.34
CA PHE A 105 -7.15 -16.50 -15.07
C PHE A 105 -6.52 -16.25 -16.45
N THR A 106 -5.19 -16.20 -16.51
CA THR A 106 -4.48 -15.88 -17.76
C THR A 106 -4.32 -17.09 -18.71
N GLY A 107 -4.58 -18.30 -18.22
CA GLY A 107 -4.32 -19.55 -18.96
C GLY A 107 -2.84 -19.77 -19.27
N THR A 108 -1.94 -19.15 -18.50
CA THR A 108 -0.51 -19.11 -18.81
C THR A 108 0.31 -19.36 -17.54
N SER A 109 1.28 -20.29 -17.58
CA SER A 109 2.27 -20.40 -16.49
C SER A 109 3.11 -19.13 -16.42
N VAL A 110 3.06 -18.44 -15.30
CA VAL A 110 3.79 -17.19 -15.05
C VAL A 110 4.96 -17.41 -14.10
N ARG A 111 4.80 -18.29 -13.11
CA ARG A 111 5.80 -18.57 -12.07
C ARG A 111 7.15 -18.99 -12.64
N ASP A 112 7.14 -19.85 -13.68
CA ASP A 112 8.35 -20.34 -14.33
C ASP A 112 9.14 -19.25 -15.07
N ALA A 113 8.49 -18.13 -15.37
CA ALA A 113 9.08 -16.99 -16.06
C ALA A 113 9.48 -15.84 -15.13
N VAL A 114 9.29 -15.99 -13.82
CA VAL A 114 9.69 -14.98 -12.84
C VAL A 114 11.20 -15.01 -12.66
N VAL A 115 11.86 -13.93 -13.06
CA VAL A 115 13.32 -13.74 -12.94
C VAL A 115 13.70 -12.81 -11.77
N TYR A 116 12.74 -12.07 -11.25
CA TYR A 116 12.89 -11.22 -10.08
C TYR A 116 11.64 -11.29 -9.22
N LYS A 117 11.83 -11.47 -7.91
CA LYS A 117 10.76 -11.45 -6.91
C LYS A 117 11.24 -10.73 -5.66
N ARG A 118 10.47 -9.73 -5.22
CA ARG A 118 10.63 -9.08 -3.92
C ARG A 118 9.27 -8.96 -3.25
N SER A 119 9.20 -9.34 -1.98
CA SER A 119 8.03 -9.09 -1.13
C SER A 119 8.26 -7.87 -0.24
N TYR A 120 7.18 -7.22 0.20
CA TYR A 120 7.20 -6.07 1.08
C TYR A 120 5.91 -6.06 1.92
N ALA A 121 6.02 -6.04 3.23
CA ALA A 121 4.86 -6.07 4.12
C ALA A 121 5.13 -5.32 5.44
N HIS A 122 4.48 -5.71 6.53
CA HIS A 122 4.53 -5.02 7.84
C HIS A 122 5.95 -4.72 8.31
N ARG A 123 6.85 -5.69 8.20
CA ARG A 123 8.24 -5.54 8.64
C ARG A 123 8.95 -4.40 7.90
N GLU A 124 8.85 -4.36 6.58
CA GLU A 124 9.47 -3.32 5.78
C GLU A 124 8.79 -1.96 5.97
N PHE A 125 7.45 -1.91 6.09
CA PHE A 125 6.76 -0.67 6.45
C PHE A 125 7.23 -0.10 7.79
N GLN A 126 7.49 -0.96 8.78
CA GLN A 126 8.05 -0.52 10.07
C GLN A 126 9.51 -0.07 9.95
N GLN A 127 10.34 -0.80 9.21
CA GLN A 127 11.77 -0.53 9.09
C GLN A 127 12.06 0.71 8.24
N ASP A 128 11.45 0.81 7.06
CA ASP A 128 11.78 1.85 6.07
C ASP A 128 11.02 3.16 6.31
N TYR A 129 9.78 3.07 6.83
CA TYR A 129 8.90 4.23 7.01
C TYR A 129 8.56 4.52 8.48
N HIS A 130 9.06 3.73 9.42
CA HIS A 130 8.69 3.80 10.84
C HIS A 130 7.16 3.76 11.04
N ALA A 131 6.48 3.02 10.15
CA ALA A 131 5.03 2.96 10.12
C ALA A 131 4.50 2.23 11.35
N TYR A 132 3.72 2.95 12.17
CA TYR A 132 3.13 2.39 13.37
C TYR A 132 2.25 1.17 13.01
N LYS A 133 2.51 0.02 13.66
CA LYS A 133 1.81 -1.25 13.38
C LYS A 133 1.97 -1.75 11.93
N GLY A 134 3.01 -1.33 11.24
CA GLY A 134 3.26 -1.72 9.85
C GLY A 134 2.13 -1.32 8.88
N ASN A 135 1.35 -0.28 9.18
CA ASN A 135 0.30 0.18 8.29
C ASN A 135 0.85 0.83 7.01
N ALA A 136 0.12 0.75 5.91
CA ALA A 136 0.53 1.34 4.63
C ALA A 136 -0.04 2.75 4.40
N TYR A 137 -1.18 3.10 5.03
CA TYR A 137 -1.96 4.30 4.68
C TYR A 137 -2.18 5.28 5.84
N GLY A 138 -1.58 5.05 7.00
CA GLY A 138 -1.71 5.93 8.16
C GLY A 138 -2.98 5.66 8.97
N LEU A 139 -3.70 6.72 9.35
CA LEU A 139 -4.93 6.61 10.12
C LEU A 139 -6.11 6.21 9.23
N ALA A 140 -6.96 5.32 9.74
CA ALA A 140 -8.22 5.00 9.10
C ALA A 140 -9.12 6.24 8.96
N ASN A 141 -9.76 6.40 7.80
CA ASN A 141 -10.65 7.51 7.51
C ASN A 141 -12.07 7.25 8.09
N THR A 142 -12.15 7.02 9.39
CA THR A 142 -13.43 6.99 10.10
C THR A 142 -13.97 8.40 10.30
N LEU A 143 -15.28 8.54 10.59
CA LEU A 143 -15.90 9.85 10.83
C LEU A 143 -15.18 10.66 11.93
N LEU A 144 -14.64 9.98 12.96
CA LEU A 144 -13.94 10.61 14.08
C LEU A 144 -12.42 10.82 13.83
N GLN A 145 -11.90 10.39 12.69
CA GLN A 145 -10.47 10.48 12.36
C GLN A 145 -10.20 11.13 10.99
N THR A 146 -11.18 11.77 10.39
CA THR A 146 -11.04 12.40 9.06
C THR A 146 -11.13 13.92 9.11
N ALA A 147 -10.81 14.58 8.02
CA ALA A 147 -10.86 16.03 7.85
C ALA A 147 -10.18 16.79 9.01
N PHE A 148 -10.90 17.69 9.68
CA PHE A 148 -10.40 18.50 10.79
C PHE A 148 -10.11 17.73 12.09
N LEU A 149 -10.54 16.47 12.19
CA LEU A 149 -10.25 15.56 13.31
C LEU A 149 -8.91 14.81 13.15
N LYS A 150 -8.27 14.91 12.01
CA LYS A 150 -6.90 14.41 11.82
C LYS A 150 -5.90 15.12 12.75
N PRO A 151 -4.74 14.52 13.01
CA PRO A 151 -3.67 15.17 13.76
C PRO A 151 -3.31 16.52 13.14
N LYS A 152 -3.13 17.51 13.99
CA LYS A 152 -2.77 18.86 13.54
C LYS A 152 -1.34 18.89 13.02
N MET A 153 -1.12 19.61 11.94
CA MET A 153 0.20 19.78 11.33
C MET A 153 1.17 20.53 12.25
N LYS A 154 0.69 21.44 13.11
CA LYS A 154 1.52 22.17 14.08
C LYS A 154 1.43 21.52 15.46
N ASN A 155 2.58 21.18 16.05
CA ASN A 155 2.65 20.70 17.42
C ASN A 155 2.35 21.83 18.41
N ARG A 156 1.48 21.59 19.39
CA ARG A 156 1.12 22.59 20.41
C ARG A 156 2.07 22.62 21.60
N LYS A 157 2.77 21.50 21.86
CA LYS A 157 3.66 21.35 23.02
C LYS A 157 5.11 21.70 22.69
N VAL A 158 5.53 21.47 21.45
CA VAL A 158 6.90 21.74 20.99
C VAL A 158 6.84 22.85 19.96
N LYS A 159 7.38 24.03 20.35
CA LYS A 159 7.44 25.20 19.47
C LYS A 159 8.33 24.92 18.26
N GLY A 160 7.86 25.25 17.05
CA GLY A 160 8.62 25.05 15.82
C GLY A 160 8.55 23.65 15.23
N LEU A 161 7.86 22.69 15.88
CA LEU A 161 7.67 21.35 15.34
C LEU A 161 6.38 21.28 14.51
N TYR A 162 6.53 20.82 13.28
CA TYR A 162 5.44 20.61 12.32
C TYR A 162 5.46 19.19 11.77
N PHE A 163 4.31 18.73 11.28
CA PHE A 163 4.11 17.42 10.68
C PHE A 163 3.46 17.59 9.30
N SER A 164 3.91 16.81 8.32
CA SER A 164 3.31 16.70 6.99
C SER A 164 3.19 15.22 6.60
N GLY A 165 2.48 14.93 5.51
CA GLY A 165 2.33 13.58 4.97
C GLY A 165 1.01 12.92 5.34
N GLN A 166 0.95 11.60 5.12
CA GLN A 166 -0.31 10.83 5.15
C GLN A 166 -1.07 10.82 6.49
N LEU A 167 -0.41 11.05 7.61
CA LEU A 167 -1.05 11.09 8.92
C LEU A 167 -1.75 12.42 9.22
N THR A 168 -1.52 13.45 8.41
CA THR A 168 -2.10 14.78 8.56
C THR A 168 -3.20 15.03 7.51
N THR A 169 -3.76 16.24 7.48
CA THR A 169 -4.72 16.66 6.45
C THR A 169 -3.94 17.02 5.16
N PRO A 170 -4.41 16.62 3.96
CA PRO A 170 -5.68 15.94 3.65
C PRO A 170 -5.71 14.43 3.92
N GLY A 171 -4.58 13.72 3.96
CA GLY A 171 -4.54 12.29 4.25
C GLY A 171 -3.55 11.51 3.38
N PRO A 172 -3.78 10.20 3.17
CA PRO A 172 -2.88 9.35 2.41
C PRO A 172 -2.95 9.59 0.91
N GLY A 173 -1.85 9.28 0.22
CA GLY A 173 -1.69 9.40 -1.22
C GLY A 173 -0.64 10.44 -1.62
N VAL A 174 -0.10 10.34 -2.84
CA VAL A 174 0.95 11.25 -3.32
C VAL A 174 0.46 12.70 -3.40
N PRO A 175 -0.66 13.03 -4.08
CA PRO A 175 -1.16 14.40 -4.11
C PRO A 175 -1.50 14.96 -2.71
N PRO A 176 -2.23 14.25 -1.83
CA PRO A 176 -2.47 14.73 -0.47
C PRO A 176 -1.20 14.97 0.34
N SER A 177 -0.18 14.14 0.20
CA SER A 177 1.09 14.34 0.90
C SER A 177 1.82 15.60 0.44
N LEU A 178 1.84 15.88 -0.87
CA LEU A 178 2.38 17.14 -1.43
C LEU A 178 1.62 18.37 -0.93
N ILE A 179 0.28 18.32 -0.96
CA ILE A 179 -0.58 19.41 -0.43
C ILE A 179 -0.28 19.64 1.06
N SER A 180 -0.11 18.58 1.85
CA SER A 180 0.24 18.75 3.26
C SER A 180 1.58 19.44 3.47
N GLY A 181 2.56 19.16 2.62
CA GLY A 181 3.87 19.83 2.61
C GLY A 181 3.75 21.32 2.29
N GLU A 182 2.97 21.68 1.27
CA GLU A 182 2.71 23.07 0.89
C GLU A 182 2.03 23.87 2.03
N VAL A 183 1.01 23.27 2.66
CA VAL A 183 0.33 23.91 3.80
C VAL A 183 1.29 24.14 4.96
N VAL A 184 2.12 23.15 5.30
CA VAL A 184 3.12 23.29 6.38
C VAL A 184 4.17 24.35 6.00
N ALA A 185 4.66 24.37 4.77
CA ALA A 185 5.61 25.41 4.30
C ALA A 185 5.01 26.81 4.44
N GLY A 186 3.74 27.01 4.08
CA GLY A 186 3.02 28.27 4.27
C GLY A 186 2.91 28.70 5.74
N GLU A 187 2.65 27.77 6.65
CA GLU A 187 2.59 28.06 8.09
C GLU A 187 3.98 28.41 8.67
N VAL A 188 5.04 27.74 8.20
CA VAL A 188 6.42 28.06 8.59
C VAL A 188 6.83 29.44 8.06
N SER A 189 6.51 29.76 6.80
CA SER A 189 6.80 31.07 6.21
C SER A 189 6.12 32.19 6.99
N LYS A 190 4.85 32.05 7.35
CA LYS A 190 4.15 33.01 8.22
C LYS A 190 4.83 33.16 9.58
N MET A 191 5.27 32.06 10.19
CA MET A 191 5.95 32.13 11.49
C MET A 191 7.29 32.88 11.40
N LEU A 192 7.98 32.78 10.26
CA LEU A 192 9.27 33.44 10.02
C LEU A 192 9.12 34.87 9.43
N GLY A 193 7.90 35.36 9.19
CA GLY A 193 7.66 36.65 8.57
C GLY A 193 8.07 36.70 7.09
N LEU A 194 8.16 35.57 6.41
CA LEU A 194 8.51 35.47 5.00
C LEU A 194 7.28 35.72 4.12
N PRO A 195 7.45 36.35 2.92
CA PRO A 195 6.34 36.51 1.98
C PRO A 195 5.81 35.12 1.55
N LYS A 196 4.52 35.08 1.25
CA LYS A 196 3.93 33.93 0.56
C LYS A 196 4.42 33.93 -0.89
N ASN A 197 5.03 32.86 -1.34
CA ASN A 197 5.22 32.60 -2.76
C ASN A 197 3.89 32.24 -3.42
#